data_c3dc8838b77835ce7e8951e4ab08a1ba
#
_entry.id   c3dc8838b77835ce7e8951e4ab08a1ba
#
_cell.length_a   1.000
_cell.length_b   1.000
_cell.length_c   1.000
_cell.angle_alpha   90.00
_cell.angle_beta   90.00
_cell.angle_gamma   90.00
#
_symmetry.space_group_name_H-M   'P 1'
#
loop_
_entity.id
_entity.type
_entity.pdbx_description
1 polymer ?
#
loop_
_entity_poly.entity_id
_entity_poly.type
_entity_poly.pdbx_seq_one_letter_code
_entity_poly.pdbx_strand_id
1 'polypeptide(L)'
;MEDLNIKQLTLAVRTIAEEKNLPEETVLSVIEQAIAAAWRRDNGTRDQLVRASLNINNGTAVVSIVKTVVEEVENDANQIDLEEAKEIDPTAELGGEVVMETHNVTTFGRVAAQTAKQVILQRLREAEREVVLAEFEDKIGTVVIGTVQRVESRVVRIELGKAVGIMPQSEQIPGEYYGVGRRIKVYIKDIEREGRGPQLILSRGNEEFVRFLFNQEVPEMETGAVEIKAIAREAGRRTKLAVSSALPGVDPVGTFVGGHGARVQAVMNEIGEQEKIDIIPYEEDAAGFIANAMSPAEVLSVTVNEDEKRATVYVSEDQQSIAVGRAGQNVRLASRLTGYELDIEAKAPVKAEPKPRKNIEDSLMSVVEEVAE
;
A
#
# COMPACT_ATOMS: atom_id res chain seq x y z
N MET A 1 35.48 33.64 4.28
CA MET A 1 34.90 32.32 3.92
C MET A 1 35.63 31.92 2.66
N GLU A 2 36.34 30.81 2.74
CA GLU A 2 37.15 30.29 1.64
C GLU A 2 36.25 29.86 0.46
N ASP A 3 36.76 30.10 -0.75
CA ASP A 3 36.14 29.60 -1.97
C ASP A 3 36.14 28.08 -1.93
N LEU A 4 35.08 27.44 -2.39
CA LEU A 4 34.97 25.98 -2.39
C LEU A 4 36.04 25.41 -3.35
N ASN A 5 37.02 24.70 -2.81
CA ASN A 5 38.12 24.11 -3.55
C ASN A 5 37.84 22.63 -3.87
N ILE A 6 37.93 22.25 -5.15
CA ILE A 6 37.69 20.89 -5.61
C ILE A 6 38.60 19.86 -4.90
N LYS A 7 39.87 20.22 -4.63
CA LYS A 7 40.81 19.33 -3.88
C LYS A 7 40.31 19.01 -2.47
N GLN A 8 39.68 19.99 -1.79
CA GLN A 8 39.12 19.74 -0.45
C GLN A 8 37.91 18.79 -0.52
N LEU A 9 37.05 18.94 -1.56
CA LEU A 9 35.93 18.02 -1.79
C LEU A 9 36.41 16.58 -2.06
N THR A 10 37.49 16.44 -2.86
CA THR A 10 38.08 15.12 -3.14
C THR A 10 38.58 14.43 -1.86
N LEU A 11 39.25 15.16 -0.99
CA LEU A 11 39.73 14.61 0.29
C LEU A 11 38.58 14.25 1.25
N ALA A 12 37.46 14.99 1.15
CA ALA A 12 36.29 14.75 1.99
C ALA A 12 35.49 13.49 1.58
N VAL A 13 35.61 13.00 0.34
CA VAL A 13 34.83 11.84 -0.16
C VAL A 13 34.91 10.65 0.79
N ARG A 14 36.13 10.18 1.10
CA ARG A 14 36.36 9.04 1.98
C ARG A 14 35.85 9.28 3.41
N THR A 15 36.19 10.45 3.95
CA THR A 15 35.75 10.79 5.32
C THR A 15 34.21 10.79 5.43
N ILE A 16 33.55 11.39 4.43
CA ILE A 16 32.08 11.41 4.38
C ILE A 16 31.51 10.00 4.20
N ALA A 17 32.11 9.19 3.33
CA ALA A 17 31.68 7.80 3.10
C ALA A 17 31.75 6.98 4.39
N GLU A 18 32.86 7.08 5.13
CA GLU A 18 33.04 6.39 6.41
C GLU A 18 32.10 6.93 7.51
N GLU A 19 32.02 8.24 7.69
CA GLU A 19 31.16 8.86 8.71
C GLU A 19 29.66 8.61 8.49
N LYS A 20 29.23 8.54 7.22
CA LYS A 20 27.83 8.40 6.83
C LYS A 20 27.43 6.97 6.50
N ASN A 21 28.40 6.04 6.55
CA ASN A 21 28.21 4.63 6.16
C ASN A 21 27.61 4.48 4.75
N LEU A 22 28.15 5.25 3.80
CA LEU A 22 27.77 5.27 2.40
C LEU A 22 28.87 4.68 1.52
N PRO A 23 28.55 4.04 0.37
CA PRO A 23 29.54 3.69 -0.64
C PRO A 23 30.28 4.95 -1.16
N GLU A 24 31.60 4.86 -1.36
CA GLU A 24 32.40 5.99 -1.90
C GLU A 24 31.85 6.49 -3.24
N GLU A 25 31.38 5.57 -4.10
CA GLU A 25 30.77 5.90 -5.40
C GLU A 25 29.52 6.78 -5.25
N THR A 26 28.69 6.49 -4.23
CA THR A 26 27.49 7.28 -3.94
C THR A 26 27.86 8.68 -3.51
N VAL A 27 28.87 8.83 -2.63
CA VAL A 27 29.35 10.15 -2.19
C VAL A 27 29.98 10.91 -3.34
N LEU A 28 30.73 10.23 -4.20
CA LEU A 28 31.31 10.80 -5.41
C LEU A 28 30.24 11.37 -6.34
N SER A 29 29.23 10.57 -6.66
CA SER A 29 28.08 10.99 -7.49
C SER A 29 27.34 12.20 -6.90
N VAL A 30 27.15 12.23 -5.58
CA VAL A 30 26.55 13.40 -4.88
C VAL A 30 27.38 14.64 -5.07
N ILE A 31 28.71 14.56 -4.96
CA ILE A 31 29.61 15.69 -5.13
C ILE A 31 29.62 16.15 -6.59
N GLU A 32 29.65 15.24 -7.56
CA GLU A 32 29.57 15.54 -8.99
C GLU A 32 28.27 16.28 -9.34
N GLN A 33 27.12 15.83 -8.84
CA GLN A 33 25.86 16.53 -9.02
C GLN A 33 25.87 17.94 -8.41
N ALA A 34 26.51 18.10 -7.26
CA ALA A 34 26.65 19.41 -6.63
C ALA A 34 27.55 20.35 -7.42
N ILE A 35 28.64 19.83 -8.00
CA ILE A 35 29.54 20.57 -8.89
C ILE A 35 28.78 21.01 -10.15
N ALA A 36 28.03 20.13 -10.79
CA ALA A 36 27.21 20.44 -11.95
C ALA A 36 26.17 21.54 -11.64
N ALA A 37 25.47 21.42 -10.50
CA ALA A 37 24.50 22.41 -10.06
C ALA A 37 25.15 23.79 -9.76
N ALA A 38 26.30 23.77 -9.11
CA ALA A 38 27.07 24.99 -8.83
C ALA A 38 27.53 25.68 -10.12
N TRP A 39 28.13 24.94 -11.06
CA TRP A 39 28.58 25.45 -12.34
C TRP A 39 27.41 26.03 -13.16
N ARG A 40 26.29 25.31 -13.24
CA ARG A 40 25.07 25.79 -13.92
C ARG A 40 24.56 27.09 -13.32
N ARG A 41 24.72 27.31 -12.01
CA ARG A 41 24.31 28.54 -11.33
C ARG A 41 25.13 29.73 -11.73
N ASP A 42 26.45 29.54 -11.93
CA ASP A 42 27.39 30.62 -12.25
C ASP A 42 27.50 30.89 -13.77
N ASN A 43 27.43 29.85 -14.61
CA ASN A 43 27.80 29.92 -16.02
C ASN A 43 26.67 29.47 -16.98
N GLY A 44 25.66 28.73 -16.47
CA GLY A 44 24.65 28.13 -17.30
C GLY A 44 23.28 28.79 -17.27
N THR A 45 22.35 28.24 -18.06
CA THR A 45 20.95 28.61 -18.04
C THR A 45 20.15 27.57 -17.27
N ARG A 46 18.89 27.92 -16.89
CA ARG A 46 18.05 27.06 -16.06
C ARG A 46 17.76 25.70 -16.71
N ASP A 47 17.63 25.66 -18.03
CA ASP A 47 17.16 24.51 -18.77
C ASP A 47 18.30 23.65 -19.35
N GLN A 48 19.57 24.08 -19.22
CA GLN A 48 20.72 23.29 -19.63
C GLN A 48 20.94 22.04 -18.77
N LEU A 49 21.21 20.91 -19.42
CA LEU A 49 21.71 19.71 -18.77
C LEU A 49 23.23 19.81 -18.60
N VAL A 50 23.66 19.67 -17.35
CA VAL A 50 25.07 19.77 -16.98
C VAL A 50 25.46 18.52 -16.21
N ARG A 51 26.55 17.88 -16.64
CA ARG A 51 27.19 16.76 -15.95
C ARG A 51 28.54 17.21 -15.42
N ALA A 52 28.96 16.63 -14.31
CA ALA A 52 30.31 16.84 -13.80
C ALA A 52 30.95 15.48 -13.51
N SER A 53 32.27 15.42 -13.70
CA SER A 53 33.09 14.27 -13.33
C SER A 53 34.25 14.76 -12.48
N LEU A 54 34.44 14.14 -11.31
CA LEU A 54 35.47 14.47 -10.35
C LEU A 54 36.62 13.46 -10.42
N ASN A 55 37.81 13.93 -10.81
CA ASN A 55 38.99 13.11 -10.77
C ASN A 55 39.62 13.15 -9.37
N ILE A 56 39.42 12.07 -8.60
CA ILE A 56 39.90 11.94 -7.22
C ILE A 56 41.44 12.02 -7.13
N ASN A 57 42.15 11.54 -8.15
CA ASN A 57 43.61 11.43 -8.10
C ASN A 57 44.32 12.76 -8.26
N ASN A 58 43.79 13.66 -9.07
CA ASN A 58 44.40 14.97 -9.37
C ASN A 58 43.66 16.16 -8.76
N GLY A 59 42.48 15.93 -8.16
CA GLY A 59 41.67 16.98 -7.54
C GLY A 59 41.15 18.01 -8.53
N THR A 60 40.79 17.58 -9.74
CA THR A 60 40.18 18.40 -10.78
C THR A 60 38.77 17.90 -11.09
N ALA A 61 37.89 18.82 -11.45
CA ALA A 61 36.56 18.48 -11.96
C ALA A 61 36.43 18.93 -13.42
N VAL A 62 35.79 18.07 -14.20
CA VAL A 62 35.41 18.35 -15.58
C VAL A 62 33.88 18.50 -15.60
N VAL A 63 33.41 19.62 -16.13
CA VAL A 63 31.99 19.88 -16.30
C VAL A 63 31.66 19.84 -17.80
N SER A 64 30.67 19.09 -18.17
CA SER A 64 30.20 18.92 -19.54
C SER A 64 28.76 19.39 -19.67
N ILE A 65 28.50 20.19 -20.70
CA ILE A 65 27.14 20.49 -21.15
C ILE A 65 26.71 19.36 -22.05
N VAL A 66 25.58 18.75 -21.76
CA VAL A 66 25.06 17.62 -22.52
C VAL A 66 23.67 17.90 -23.05
N LYS A 67 23.30 17.27 -24.16
CA LYS A 67 21.94 17.27 -24.67
C LYS A 67 21.44 15.84 -24.81
N THR A 68 20.15 15.62 -24.52
CA THR A 68 19.50 14.33 -24.74
C THR A 68 19.11 14.18 -26.22
N VAL A 69 19.41 13.03 -26.81
CA VAL A 69 19.06 12.72 -28.19
C VAL A 69 17.57 12.33 -28.27
N VAL A 70 16.80 13.05 -29.06
CA VAL A 70 15.36 12.86 -29.24
C VAL A 70 15.00 12.75 -30.73
N GLU A 71 13.79 12.28 -31.05
CA GLU A 71 13.29 12.26 -32.43
C GLU A 71 12.82 13.66 -32.87
N GLU A 72 12.14 14.40 -31.95
CA GLU A 72 11.69 15.76 -32.18
C GLU A 72 12.17 16.65 -31.04
N VAL A 73 12.87 17.73 -31.37
CA VAL A 73 13.43 18.68 -30.39
C VAL A 73 12.34 19.63 -29.94
N GLU A 74 11.94 19.53 -28.67
CA GLU A 74 10.99 20.46 -28.01
C GLU A 74 11.74 21.61 -27.31
N ASN A 75 12.96 21.38 -26.86
CA ASN A 75 13.77 22.38 -26.13
C ASN A 75 15.24 22.30 -26.53
N ASP A 76 15.69 23.23 -27.35
CA ASP A 76 17.07 23.32 -27.84
C ASP A 76 18.13 23.45 -26.73
N ALA A 77 17.74 23.87 -25.53
CA ALA A 77 18.67 24.02 -24.42
C ALA A 77 19.18 22.69 -23.85
N ASN A 78 18.42 21.61 -24.01
CA ASN A 78 18.71 20.31 -23.40
C ASN A 78 18.44 19.11 -24.33
N GLN A 79 17.99 19.34 -25.56
CA GLN A 79 17.68 18.30 -26.53
C GLN A 79 18.41 18.55 -27.85
N ILE A 80 18.67 17.47 -28.59
CA ILE A 80 19.28 17.47 -29.91
C ILE A 80 18.65 16.33 -30.73
N ASP A 81 18.43 16.53 -32.03
CA ASP A 81 17.97 15.46 -32.91
C ASP A 81 19.07 14.42 -33.19
N LEU A 82 18.63 13.23 -33.63
CA LEU A 82 19.53 12.10 -33.84
C LEU A 82 20.54 12.33 -34.96
N GLU A 83 20.20 13.12 -36.01
CA GLU A 83 21.09 13.37 -37.15
C GLU A 83 22.23 14.30 -36.74
N GLU A 84 21.90 15.42 -36.08
CA GLU A 84 22.90 16.37 -35.51
C GLU A 84 23.75 15.69 -34.42
N ALA A 85 23.13 14.84 -33.57
CA ALA A 85 23.83 14.11 -32.54
C ALA A 85 24.90 13.17 -33.11
N LYS A 86 24.63 12.47 -34.24
CA LYS A 86 25.57 11.61 -34.93
C LYS A 86 26.69 12.32 -35.64
N GLU A 87 26.54 13.60 -35.99
CA GLU A 87 27.65 14.41 -36.51
C GLU A 87 28.69 14.71 -35.42
N ILE A 88 28.26 14.80 -34.15
CA ILE A 88 29.12 15.06 -32.98
C ILE A 88 29.69 13.73 -32.43
N ASP A 89 28.83 12.75 -32.21
CA ASP A 89 29.17 11.41 -31.75
C ASP A 89 28.52 10.35 -32.64
N PRO A 90 29.30 9.65 -33.51
CA PRO A 90 28.78 8.62 -34.41
C PRO A 90 28.07 7.45 -33.69
N THR A 91 28.29 7.30 -32.37
CA THR A 91 27.66 6.25 -31.55
C THR A 91 26.38 6.70 -30.87
N ALA A 92 25.90 7.90 -31.16
CA ALA A 92 24.69 8.47 -30.52
C ALA A 92 23.44 7.66 -30.86
N GLU A 93 22.65 7.35 -29.83
CA GLU A 93 21.38 6.62 -29.90
C GLU A 93 20.27 7.47 -29.28
N LEU A 94 19.01 7.20 -29.71
CA LEU A 94 17.83 7.84 -29.13
C LEU A 94 17.75 7.59 -27.62
N GLY A 95 17.50 8.67 -26.84
CA GLY A 95 17.48 8.65 -25.39
C GLY A 95 18.87 8.71 -24.75
N GLY A 96 19.96 8.67 -25.54
CA GLY A 96 21.32 8.89 -25.06
C GLY A 96 21.64 10.36 -24.81
N GLU A 97 22.82 10.64 -24.25
CA GLU A 97 23.33 12.00 -24.03
C GLU A 97 24.57 12.24 -24.91
N VAL A 98 24.63 13.40 -25.54
CA VAL A 98 25.79 13.83 -26.34
C VAL A 98 26.43 15.05 -25.66
N VAL A 99 27.79 15.03 -25.55
CA VAL A 99 28.56 16.12 -24.94
C VAL A 99 28.74 17.22 -25.96
N MET A 100 28.26 18.41 -25.65
CA MET A 100 28.37 19.60 -26.48
C MET A 100 29.65 20.41 -26.18
N GLU A 101 29.92 20.66 -24.91
CA GLU A 101 31.06 21.43 -24.44
C GLU A 101 31.59 20.85 -23.14
N THR A 102 32.90 21.03 -22.91
CA THR A 102 33.61 20.57 -21.71
C THR A 102 34.46 21.69 -21.10
N HIS A 103 34.34 21.86 -19.79
CA HIS A 103 35.03 22.86 -19.03
C HIS A 103 35.79 22.27 -17.83
N ASN A 104 37.05 22.66 -17.64
CA ASN A 104 37.81 22.33 -16.44
C ASN A 104 37.50 23.34 -15.31
N VAL A 105 37.12 22.81 -14.13
CA VAL A 105 36.77 23.63 -12.98
C VAL A 105 37.70 23.33 -11.81
N THR A 106 38.23 24.35 -11.18
CA THR A 106 39.12 24.23 -10.01
C THR A 106 38.55 24.91 -8.77
N THR A 107 37.77 25.97 -8.95
CA THR A 107 37.17 26.77 -7.86
C THR A 107 35.81 27.30 -8.28
N PHE A 108 34.98 27.60 -7.30
CA PHE A 108 33.65 28.20 -7.49
C PHE A 108 33.53 29.55 -6.79
N GLY A 109 32.75 30.45 -7.37
CA GLY A 109 32.34 31.68 -6.72
C GLY A 109 31.45 31.40 -5.48
N ARG A 110 31.29 32.39 -4.62
CA ARG A 110 30.58 32.26 -3.32
C ARG A 110 29.16 31.75 -3.46
N VAL A 111 28.40 32.18 -4.48
CA VAL A 111 27.01 31.79 -4.69
C VAL A 111 26.93 30.32 -5.12
N ALA A 112 27.78 29.92 -6.07
CA ALA A 112 27.86 28.52 -6.52
C ALA A 112 28.33 27.58 -5.41
N ALA A 113 29.32 27.99 -4.61
CA ALA A 113 29.79 27.26 -3.43
C ALA A 113 28.67 27.03 -2.41
N GLN A 114 27.82 28.03 -2.18
CA GLN A 114 26.66 27.90 -1.32
C GLN A 114 25.61 26.88 -1.91
N THR A 115 25.40 26.97 -3.22
CA THR A 115 24.53 26.03 -3.95
C THR A 115 25.06 24.59 -3.85
N ALA A 116 26.35 24.38 -4.11
CA ALA A 116 26.99 23.07 -3.96
C ALA A 116 26.81 22.50 -2.56
N LYS A 117 27.07 23.30 -1.52
CA LYS A 117 26.89 22.88 -0.12
C LYS A 117 25.45 22.42 0.16
N GLN A 118 24.45 23.15 -0.31
CA GLN A 118 23.04 22.79 -0.12
C GLN A 118 22.71 21.48 -0.83
N VAL A 119 23.16 21.30 -2.08
CA VAL A 119 22.94 20.09 -2.86
C VAL A 119 23.61 18.88 -2.19
N ILE A 120 24.89 19.02 -1.76
CA ILE A 120 25.60 17.95 -1.04
C ILE A 120 24.82 17.53 0.22
N LEU A 121 24.44 18.49 1.06
CA LEU A 121 23.72 18.17 2.30
C LEU A 121 22.36 17.51 2.05
N GLN A 122 21.65 17.93 1.01
CA GLN A 122 20.37 17.33 0.63
C GLN A 122 20.57 15.90 0.12
N ARG A 123 21.45 15.70 -0.85
CA ARG A 123 21.71 14.40 -1.49
C ARG A 123 22.31 13.37 -0.55
N LEU A 124 23.20 13.79 0.35
CA LEU A 124 23.71 12.88 1.39
C LEU A 124 22.61 12.39 2.32
N ARG A 125 21.68 13.28 2.73
CA ARG A 125 20.52 12.87 3.53
C ARG A 125 19.60 11.91 2.79
N GLU A 126 19.43 12.11 1.48
CA GLU A 126 18.64 11.21 0.62
C GLU A 126 19.32 9.83 0.53
N ALA A 127 20.65 9.81 0.30
CA ALA A 127 21.44 8.58 0.22
C ALA A 127 21.48 7.82 1.58
N GLU A 128 21.69 8.50 2.70
CA GLU A 128 21.61 7.91 4.04
C GLU A 128 20.23 7.26 4.27
N ARG A 129 19.16 7.95 3.84
CA ARG A 129 17.80 7.46 3.98
C ARG A 129 17.57 6.22 3.11
N GLU A 130 18.08 6.21 1.88
CA GLU A 130 17.97 5.04 0.98
C GLU A 130 18.63 3.79 1.59
N VAL A 131 19.84 3.92 2.13
CA VAL A 131 20.54 2.80 2.81
C VAL A 131 19.73 2.27 4.00
N VAL A 132 19.17 3.18 4.81
CA VAL A 132 18.33 2.78 5.95
C VAL A 132 17.05 2.10 5.47
N LEU A 133 16.42 2.60 4.39
CA LEU A 133 15.18 2.03 3.88
C LEU A 133 15.38 0.70 3.15
N ALA A 134 16.55 0.47 2.55
CA ALA A 134 16.90 -0.83 1.97
C ALA A 134 16.83 -1.97 3.00
N GLU A 135 17.11 -1.69 4.29
CA GLU A 135 16.93 -2.67 5.39
C GLU A 135 15.44 -3.05 5.61
N PHE A 136 14.49 -2.31 5.02
CA PHE A 136 13.05 -2.55 5.12
C PHE A 136 12.42 -3.15 3.87
N GLU A 137 13.15 -3.31 2.76
CA GLU A 137 12.62 -3.92 1.53
C GLU A 137 12.07 -5.32 1.78
N ASP A 138 12.83 -6.15 2.48
CA ASP A 138 12.42 -7.52 2.84
C ASP A 138 11.28 -7.56 3.88
N LYS A 139 10.95 -6.41 4.48
CA LYS A 139 9.87 -6.29 5.48
C LYS A 139 8.58 -5.70 4.90
N ILE A 140 8.57 -5.34 3.62
CA ILE A 140 7.33 -4.95 2.94
C ILE A 140 6.34 -6.12 3.04
N GLY A 141 5.09 -5.82 3.36
CA GLY A 141 4.08 -6.86 3.58
C GLY A 141 4.05 -7.44 5.00
N THR A 142 4.89 -6.96 5.91
CA THR A 142 4.90 -7.40 7.32
C THR A 142 4.41 -6.32 8.27
N VAL A 143 4.09 -6.73 9.51
CA VAL A 143 3.73 -5.79 10.58
C VAL A 143 4.88 -5.68 11.57
N VAL A 144 5.22 -4.44 11.89
CA VAL A 144 6.26 -4.09 12.86
C VAL A 144 5.70 -3.20 13.97
N ILE A 145 6.42 -3.12 15.09
CA ILE A 145 6.08 -2.21 16.18
C ILE A 145 6.91 -0.94 16.02
N GLY A 146 6.23 0.21 15.98
CA GLY A 146 6.88 1.51 15.98
C GLY A 146 6.37 2.42 17.09
N THR A 147 7.06 3.54 17.28
CA THR A 147 6.68 4.58 18.25
C THR A 147 6.22 5.83 17.51
N VAL A 148 5.06 6.36 17.86
CA VAL A 148 4.55 7.60 17.28
C VAL A 148 5.49 8.75 17.67
N GLN A 149 6.19 9.30 16.69
CA GLN A 149 7.15 10.39 16.87
C GLN A 149 6.47 11.75 16.79
N ARG A 150 5.58 11.92 15.80
CA ARG A 150 4.90 13.19 15.55
C ARG A 150 3.56 12.98 14.82
N VAL A 151 2.58 13.79 15.19
CA VAL A 151 1.27 13.82 14.55
C VAL A 151 1.09 15.18 13.86
N GLU A 152 0.85 15.15 12.57
CA GLU A 152 0.54 16.31 11.74
C GLU A 152 -0.90 16.18 11.24
N SER A 153 -1.50 17.23 10.69
CA SER A 153 -2.92 17.23 10.30
C SER A 153 -3.35 16.10 9.36
N ARG A 154 -2.43 15.60 8.52
CA ARG A 154 -2.72 14.58 7.50
C ARG A 154 -1.78 13.36 7.55
N VAL A 155 -0.79 13.37 8.43
CA VAL A 155 0.27 12.37 8.45
C VAL A 155 0.68 12.09 9.89
N VAL A 156 0.83 10.82 10.23
CA VAL A 156 1.47 10.38 11.46
C VAL A 156 2.87 9.86 11.13
N ARG A 157 3.88 10.36 11.83
CA ARG A 157 5.27 9.88 11.72
C ARG A 157 5.55 8.87 12.81
N ILE A 158 6.08 7.73 12.41
CA ILE A 158 6.32 6.59 13.29
C ILE A 158 7.77 6.19 13.18
N GLU A 159 8.45 6.16 14.31
CA GLU A 159 9.83 5.74 14.42
C GLU A 159 9.91 4.21 14.51
N LEU A 160 10.74 3.61 13.65
CA LEU A 160 11.00 2.18 13.51
C LEU A 160 12.49 1.89 13.72
N GLY A 161 13.04 2.30 14.86
CA GLY A 161 14.47 2.23 15.13
C GLY A 161 15.24 3.30 14.36
N LYS A 162 16.01 2.93 13.32
CA LYS A 162 16.77 3.90 12.52
C LYS A 162 15.92 4.63 11.47
N ALA A 163 14.81 4.05 11.05
CA ALA A 163 13.93 4.63 10.05
C ALA A 163 12.76 5.39 10.67
N VAL A 164 12.24 6.36 9.93
CA VAL A 164 10.96 7.01 10.24
C VAL A 164 10.03 6.77 9.06
N GLY A 165 8.96 6.03 9.32
CA GLY A 165 7.88 5.83 8.36
C GLY A 165 6.79 6.88 8.49
N ILE A 166 6.02 7.03 7.43
CA ILE A 166 4.86 7.92 7.39
C ILE A 166 3.58 7.11 7.21
N MET A 167 2.55 7.48 7.92
CA MET A 167 1.20 6.94 7.79
C MET A 167 0.26 8.06 7.37
N PRO A 168 -0.03 8.19 6.06
CA PRO A 168 -0.97 9.17 5.53
C PRO A 168 -2.38 8.96 6.09
N GLN A 169 -3.22 9.97 6.04
CA GLN A 169 -4.59 9.90 6.57
C GLN A 169 -5.43 8.77 5.95
N SER A 170 -5.20 8.44 4.67
CA SER A 170 -5.84 7.31 3.97
C SER A 170 -5.46 5.94 4.54
N GLU A 171 -4.33 5.85 5.23
CA GLU A 171 -3.78 4.62 5.81
C GLU A 171 -4.01 4.53 7.32
N GLN A 172 -4.62 5.55 7.91
CA GLN A 172 -4.98 5.59 9.33
C GLN A 172 -6.34 4.94 9.58
N ILE A 173 -6.56 4.48 10.80
CA ILE A 173 -7.90 4.08 11.25
C ILE A 173 -8.64 5.35 11.69
N PRO A 174 -9.77 5.70 11.05
CA PRO A 174 -10.55 6.87 11.43
C PRO A 174 -11.02 6.80 12.89
N GLY A 175 -10.72 7.86 13.64
CA GLY A 175 -11.10 7.94 15.06
C GLY A 175 -10.10 7.31 16.03
N GLU A 176 -9.06 6.64 15.55
CA GLU A 176 -7.99 6.15 16.41
C GLU A 176 -7.10 7.30 16.91
N TYR A 177 -6.75 7.27 18.19
CA TYR A 177 -5.87 8.27 18.79
C TYR A 177 -4.40 7.88 18.67
N TYR A 178 -3.62 8.68 17.96
CA TYR A 178 -2.18 8.50 17.76
C TYR A 178 -1.38 9.43 18.69
N GLY A 179 -1.28 9.09 19.99
CA GLY A 179 -0.50 9.90 20.94
C GLY A 179 1.01 9.79 20.70
N VAL A 180 1.74 10.93 20.76
CA VAL A 180 3.19 10.94 20.70
C VAL A 180 3.78 10.08 21.82
N GLY A 181 4.76 9.22 21.48
CA GLY A 181 5.36 8.25 22.39
C GLY A 181 4.61 6.92 22.51
N ARG A 182 3.39 6.81 21.95
CA ARG A 182 2.65 5.54 21.93
C ARG A 182 3.31 4.53 21.01
N ARG A 183 3.48 3.31 21.50
CA ARG A 183 3.90 2.16 20.67
C ARG A 183 2.69 1.54 20.01
N ILE A 184 2.77 1.36 18.70
CA ILE A 184 1.69 0.78 17.88
C ILE A 184 2.25 -0.22 16.89
N LYS A 185 1.43 -1.21 16.53
CA LYS A 185 1.70 -2.11 15.40
C LYS A 185 1.33 -1.39 14.11
N VAL A 186 2.17 -1.49 13.09
CA VAL A 186 1.92 -0.91 11.76
C VAL A 186 2.34 -1.87 10.66
N TYR A 187 1.56 -1.94 9.62
CA TYR A 187 1.88 -2.69 8.40
C TYR A 187 2.79 -1.86 7.52
N ILE A 188 3.87 -2.44 7.04
CA ILE A 188 4.76 -1.81 6.05
C ILE A 188 4.14 -2.05 4.68
N LYS A 189 3.55 -1.01 4.11
CA LYS A 189 2.82 -1.09 2.85
C LYS A 189 3.75 -1.05 1.65
N ASP A 190 4.67 -0.09 1.63
CA ASP A 190 5.55 0.17 0.50
C ASP A 190 6.70 1.11 0.88
N ILE A 191 7.70 1.20 0.00
CA ILE A 191 8.74 2.22 0.01
C ILE A 191 8.56 3.10 -1.23
N GLU A 192 7.93 4.24 -1.05
CA GLU A 192 7.71 5.22 -2.11
C GLU A 192 9.00 6.01 -2.37
N ARG A 193 9.50 6.01 -3.62
CA ARG A 193 10.75 6.67 -4.03
C ARG A 193 10.52 7.97 -4.81
N GLU A 194 9.27 8.26 -5.14
CA GLU A 194 8.93 9.45 -5.91
C GLU A 194 8.80 10.71 -5.03
N GLY A 195 9.00 11.88 -5.62
CA GLY A 195 8.75 13.18 -5.00
C GLY A 195 9.89 13.71 -4.13
N ARG A 196 9.71 13.76 -2.81
CA ARG A 196 10.65 14.38 -1.84
C ARG A 196 11.73 13.43 -1.31
N GLY A 197 12.08 12.42 -2.08
CA GLY A 197 13.01 11.35 -1.69
C GLY A 197 12.29 10.15 -1.04
N PRO A 198 13.02 9.03 -0.82
CA PRO A 198 12.43 7.77 -0.41
C PRO A 198 11.74 7.85 0.95
N GLN A 199 10.53 7.27 1.04
CA GLN A 199 9.68 7.29 2.24
C GLN A 199 9.06 5.91 2.48
N LEU A 200 9.10 5.45 3.73
CA LEU A 200 8.46 4.22 4.15
C LEU A 200 6.98 4.49 4.45
N ILE A 201 6.09 3.87 3.68
CA ILE A 201 4.65 4.02 3.81
C ILE A 201 4.11 2.96 4.77
N LEU A 202 3.49 3.42 5.83
CA LEU A 202 2.91 2.59 6.87
C LEU A 202 1.39 2.64 6.82
N SER A 203 0.74 1.54 7.22
CA SER A 203 -0.71 1.46 7.25
C SER A 203 -1.22 0.72 8.50
N ARG A 204 -2.34 1.20 9.02
CA ARG A 204 -3.22 0.48 9.94
C ARG A 204 -4.63 0.31 9.34
N GLY A 205 -4.92 1.05 8.26
CA GLY A 205 -6.19 1.00 7.52
C GLY A 205 -6.26 -0.11 6.47
N ASN A 206 -5.14 -0.74 6.11
CA ASN A 206 -5.06 -1.78 5.08
C ASN A 206 -5.72 -3.10 5.56
N GLU A 207 -6.26 -3.87 4.62
CA GLU A 207 -6.84 -5.19 4.84
C GLU A 207 -5.79 -6.21 5.33
N GLU A 208 -4.57 -6.15 4.79
CA GLU A 208 -3.46 -7.04 5.16
C GLU A 208 -3.01 -6.84 6.61
N PHE A 209 -3.23 -5.67 7.21
CA PHE A 209 -3.02 -5.47 8.63
C PHE A 209 -3.94 -6.37 9.47
N VAL A 210 -5.23 -6.48 9.09
CA VAL A 210 -6.18 -7.36 9.77
C VAL A 210 -5.83 -8.83 9.53
N ARG A 211 -5.45 -9.19 8.30
CA ARG A 211 -4.98 -10.56 7.97
C ARG A 211 -3.80 -10.98 8.86
N PHE A 212 -2.82 -10.09 9.01
CA PHE A 212 -1.68 -10.36 9.86
C PHE A 212 -2.07 -10.55 11.33
N LEU A 213 -2.96 -9.72 11.86
CA LEU A 213 -3.44 -9.85 13.24
C LEU A 213 -4.14 -11.20 13.46
N PHE A 214 -4.99 -11.63 12.53
CA PHE A 214 -5.58 -12.96 12.61
C PHE A 214 -4.55 -14.08 12.51
N ASN A 215 -3.52 -13.93 11.69
CA ASN A 215 -2.45 -14.93 11.61
C ASN A 215 -1.69 -15.10 12.94
N GLN A 216 -1.60 -14.04 13.75
CA GLN A 216 -1.03 -14.12 15.10
C GLN A 216 -1.98 -14.82 16.11
N GLU A 217 -3.29 -14.64 15.97
CA GLU A 217 -4.29 -15.15 16.92
C GLU A 217 -4.81 -16.54 16.55
N VAL A 218 -4.64 -16.98 15.29
CA VAL A 218 -5.15 -18.24 14.74
C VAL A 218 -3.98 -19.09 14.23
N PRO A 219 -3.31 -19.87 15.08
CA PRO A 219 -2.16 -20.69 14.68
C PRO A 219 -2.50 -21.72 13.59
N GLU A 220 -3.76 -22.11 13.48
CA GLU A 220 -4.27 -23.03 12.45
C GLU A 220 -4.10 -22.47 11.01
N MET A 221 -3.91 -21.14 10.86
CA MET A 221 -3.57 -20.54 9.57
C MET A 221 -2.15 -20.88 9.12
N GLU A 222 -1.19 -20.94 10.05
CA GLU A 222 0.21 -21.29 9.73
C GLU A 222 0.33 -22.74 9.23
N THR A 223 -0.53 -23.62 9.73
CA THR A 223 -0.57 -25.02 9.30
C THR A 223 -1.37 -25.24 8.00
N GLY A 224 -2.06 -24.21 7.50
CA GLY A 224 -2.95 -24.30 6.35
C GLY A 224 -4.26 -25.03 6.64
N ALA A 225 -4.59 -25.32 7.91
CA ALA A 225 -5.86 -25.98 8.27
C ALA A 225 -7.06 -25.07 8.02
N VAL A 226 -6.90 -23.77 8.23
CA VAL A 226 -7.87 -22.74 7.89
C VAL A 226 -7.19 -21.56 7.19
N GLU A 227 -7.94 -20.86 6.35
CA GLU A 227 -7.41 -19.73 5.60
C GLU A 227 -8.44 -18.61 5.43
N ILE A 228 -7.93 -17.38 5.22
CA ILE A 228 -8.73 -16.22 4.84
C ILE A 228 -8.73 -16.13 3.31
N LYS A 229 -9.88 -16.37 2.69
CA LYS A 229 -10.07 -16.29 1.23
C LYS A 229 -10.20 -14.85 0.74
N ALA A 230 -10.94 -14.02 1.45
CA ALA A 230 -11.17 -12.63 1.08
C ALA A 230 -11.37 -11.75 2.32
N ILE A 231 -11.01 -10.48 2.19
CA ILE A 231 -11.27 -9.43 3.19
C ILE A 231 -11.86 -8.23 2.46
N ALA A 232 -12.89 -7.62 3.06
CA ALA A 232 -13.39 -6.32 2.66
C ALA A 232 -13.48 -5.45 3.91
N ARG A 233 -12.76 -4.31 3.93
CA ARG A 233 -12.58 -3.48 5.12
C ARG A 233 -12.97 -2.02 4.86
N GLU A 234 -13.72 -1.47 5.79
CA GLU A 234 -13.83 -0.04 6.02
C GLU A 234 -13.24 0.26 7.40
N ALA A 235 -11.96 0.64 7.42
CA ALA A 235 -11.20 0.84 8.64
C ALA A 235 -11.93 1.75 9.64
N GLY A 236 -11.92 1.37 10.91
CA GLY A 236 -12.62 2.08 12.00
C GLY A 236 -14.14 1.94 11.99
N ARG A 237 -14.71 1.12 11.09
CA ARG A 237 -16.17 0.92 10.97
C ARG A 237 -16.56 -0.56 10.96
N ARG A 238 -16.21 -1.27 9.90
CA ARG A 238 -16.59 -2.69 9.73
C ARG A 238 -15.66 -3.41 8.77
N THR A 239 -15.38 -4.67 9.10
CA THR A 239 -14.61 -5.60 8.26
C THR A 239 -15.41 -6.88 8.06
N LYS A 240 -15.48 -7.37 6.81
CA LYS A 240 -15.99 -8.69 6.49
C LYS A 240 -14.82 -9.59 6.08
N LEU A 241 -14.81 -10.81 6.65
CA LEU A 241 -13.73 -11.76 6.51
C LEU A 241 -14.31 -13.10 6.03
N ALA A 242 -14.00 -13.52 4.81
CA ALA A 242 -14.40 -14.82 4.29
C ALA A 242 -13.32 -15.85 4.62
N VAL A 243 -13.72 -16.93 5.31
CA VAL A 243 -12.83 -17.97 5.80
C VAL A 243 -13.22 -19.35 5.31
N SER A 244 -12.24 -20.21 5.08
CA SER A 244 -12.46 -21.61 4.70
C SER A 244 -11.57 -22.55 5.49
N SER A 245 -11.92 -23.84 5.50
CA SER A 245 -11.10 -24.91 6.05
C SER A 245 -10.67 -25.87 4.94
N ALA A 246 -9.41 -26.27 4.95
CA ALA A 246 -8.89 -27.33 4.09
C ALA A 246 -9.16 -28.72 4.67
N LEU A 247 -9.51 -28.81 5.96
CA LEU A 247 -9.70 -30.06 6.66
C LEU A 247 -11.19 -30.38 6.87
N PRO A 248 -11.66 -31.58 6.53
CA PRO A 248 -13.04 -31.99 6.80
C PRO A 248 -13.35 -31.97 8.31
N GLY A 249 -14.51 -31.43 8.67
CA GLY A 249 -14.98 -31.39 10.05
C GLY A 249 -14.40 -30.25 10.92
N VAL A 250 -13.56 -29.40 10.38
CA VAL A 250 -13.11 -28.19 11.06
C VAL A 250 -14.03 -27.03 10.69
N ASP A 251 -14.65 -26.40 11.68
CA ASP A 251 -15.43 -25.18 11.51
C ASP A 251 -14.50 -23.97 11.40
N PRO A 252 -14.33 -23.36 10.21
CA PRO A 252 -13.45 -22.22 10.04
C PRO A 252 -13.95 -21.01 10.81
N VAL A 253 -15.25 -20.72 10.84
CA VAL A 253 -15.82 -19.56 11.54
C VAL A 253 -15.56 -19.67 13.04
N GLY A 254 -15.89 -20.83 13.64
CA GLY A 254 -15.62 -21.08 15.06
C GLY A 254 -14.14 -20.97 15.40
N THR A 255 -13.24 -21.41 14.51
CA THR A 255 -11.78 -21.32 14.69
C THR A 255 -11.31 -19.86 14.73
N PHE A 256 -11.78 -19.01 13.83
CA PHE A 256 -11.42 -17.58 13.82
C PHE A 256 -12.07 -16.78 14.95
N VAL A 257 -13.29 -17.11 15.35
CA VAL A 257 -13.97 -16.48 16.49
C VAL A 257 -13.24 -16.84 17.79
N GLY A 258 -12.86 -18.11 17.93
CA GLY A 258 -12.24 -18.66 19.14
C GLY A 258 -13.22 -18.87 20.29
N GLY A 259 -12.74 -19.52 21.35
CA GLY A 259 -13.58 -19.77 22.52
C GLY A 259 -14.10 -18.46 23.12
N HIS A 260 -15.43 -18.36 23.25
CA HIS A 260 -16.12 -17.16 23.74
C HIS A 260 -15.78 -15.87 22.99
N GLY A 261 -15.36 -15.97 21.74
CA GLY A 261 -14.97 -14.80 20.91
C GLY A 261 -13.60 -14.22 21.24
N ALA A 262 -12.74 -14.92 21.96
CA ALA A 262 -11.48 -14.40 22.47
C ALA A 262 -10.52 -13.96 21.32
N ARG A 263 -10.42 -14.75 20.24
CA ARG A 263 -9.51 -14.44 19.12
C ARG A 263 -9.95 -13.20 18.34
N VAL A 264 -11.22 -13.16 17.94
CA VAL A 264 -11.76 -11.98 17.24
C VAL A 264 -11.73 -10.73 18.12
N GLN A 265 -11.95 -10.88 19.43
CA GLN A 265 -11.86 -9.76 20.37
C GLN A 265 -10.45 -9.24 20.52
N ALA A 266 -9.43 -10.10 20.51
CA ALA A 266 -8.01 -9.70 20.53
C ALA A 266 -7.66 -8.83 19.31
N VAL A 267 -8.11 -9.23 18.11
CA VAL A 267 -7.94 -8.43 16.90
C VAL A 267 -8.71 -7.10 16.99
N MET A 268 -9.96 -7.12 17.45
CA MET A 268 -10.76 -5.89 17.61
C MET A 268 -10.15 -4.92 18.63
N ASN A 269 -9.54 -5.41 19.69
CA ASN A 269 -8.84 -4.56 20.67
C ASN A 269 -7.63 -3.83 20.06
N GLU A 270 -6.93 -4.47 19.11
CA GLU A 270 -5.80 -3.85 18.41
C GLU A 270 -6.24 -2.78 17.40
N ILE A 271 -7.30 -3.05 16.60
CA ILE A 271 -7.78 -2.11 15.57
C ILE A 271 -8.75 -1.06 16.09
N GLY A 272 -9.24 -1.23 17.32
CA GLY A 272 -10.24 -0.39 17.98
C GLY A 272 -11.61 -1.05 18.00
N GLU A 273 -12.23 -1.09 19.18
CA GLU A 273 -13.52 -1.78 19.43
C GLU A 273 -14.71 -1.24 18.61
N GLN A 274 -14.54 -0.07 17.98
CA GLN A 274 -15.55 0.52 17.11
C GLN A 274 -15.66 -0.20 15.77
N GLU A 275 -14.57 -0.83 15.30
CA GLU A 275 -14.55 -1.60 14.07
C GLU A 275 -15.07 -3.02 14.34
N LYS A 276 -16.26 -3.34 13.80
CA LYS A 276 -16.86 -4.67 13.94
C LYS A 276 -16.33 -5.61 12.86
N ILE A 277 -16.09 -6.86 13.24
CA ILE A 277 -15.59 -7.90 12.33
C ILE A 277 -16.68 -8.97 12.15
N ASP A 278 -17.13 -9.16 10.90
CA ASP A 278 -18.01 -10.24 10.51
C ASP A 278 -17.17 -11.37 9.91
N ILE A 279 -17.17 -12.53 10.53
CA ILE A 279 -16.49 -13.73 10.02
C ILE A 279 -17.52 -14.58 9.29
N ILE A 280 -17.28 -14.88 8.02
CA ILE A 280 -18.23 -15.43 7.06
C ILE A 280 -17.64 -16.71 6.47
N PRO A 281 -18.39 -17.84 6.41
CA PRO A 281 -17.91 -19.01 5.70
C PRO A 281 -17.82 -18.72 4.20
N TYR A 282 -16.67 -19.07 3.62
CA TYR A 282 -16.48 -19.04 2.17
C TYR A 282 -17.13 -20.28 1.55
N GLU A 283 -17.82 -20.09 0.44
CA GLU A 283 -18.35 -21.16 -0.40
C GLU A 283 -17.86 -20.98 -1.84
N GLU A 284 -17.64 -22.10 -2.55
CA GLU A 284 -17.25 -22.05 -3.96
C GLU A 284 -18.45 -21.67 -4.84
N ASP A 285 -19.67 -22.02 -4.41
CA ASP A 285 -20.90 -21.56 -5.05
C ASP A 285 -21.09 -20.06 -4.83
N ALA A 286 -21.15 -19.30 -5.93
CA ALA A 286 -21.26 -17.85 -5.87
C ALA A 286 -22.55 -17.39 -5.15
N ALA A 287 -23.67 -18.08 -5.34
CA ALA A 287 -24.93 -17.71 -4.71
C ALA A 287 -24.88 -17.92 -3.20
N GLY A 288 -24.33 -19.07 -2.73
CA GLY A 288 -24.11 -19.36 -1.33
C GLY A 288 -23.14 -18.37 -0.68
N PHE A 289 -22.01 -18.08 -1.35
CA PHE A 289 -21.04 -17.11 -0.83
C PHE A 289 -21.63 -15.70 -0.70
N ILE A 290 -22.38 -15.23 -1.71
CA ILE A 290 -23.06 -13.93 -1.65
C ILE A 290 -24.08 -13.91 -0.51
N ALA A 291 -24.88 -14.95 -0.35
CA ALA A 291 -25.85 -15.04 0.74
C ALA A 291 -25.16 -14.94 2.11
N ASN A 292 -24.08 -15.65 2.33
CA ASN A 292 -23.26 -15.59 3.55
C ASN A 292 -22.66 -14.19 3.76
N ALA A 293 -22.17 -13.57 2.69
CA ALA A 293 -21.56 -12.23 2.72
C ALA A 293 -22.56 -11.15 3.12
N MET A 294 -23.86 -11.34 2.93
CA MET A 294 -24.90 -10.41 3.36
C MET A 294 -25.16 -10.41 4.88
N SER A 295 -24.59 -11.36 5.62
CA SER A 295 -24.69 -11.34 7.10
C SER A 295 -24.46 -9.91 7.66
N PRO A 296 -25.27 -9.45 8.66
CA PRO A 296 -26.25 -10.21 9.46
C PRO A 296 -27.66 -10.27 8.85
N ALA A 297 -27.87 -9.85 7.59
CA ALA A 297 -29.18 -9.95 6.95
C ALA A 297 -29.49 -11.40 6.55
N GLU A 298 -30.75 -11.80 6.72
CA GLU A 298 -31.25 -13.09 6.25
C GLU A 298 -31.65 -12.99 4.78
N VAL A 299 -31.03 -13.84 3.94
CA VAL A 299 -31.25 -13.88 2.50
C VAL A 299 -32.22 -15.00 2.15
N LEU A 300 -33.24 -14.70 1.35
CA LEU A 300 -34.20 -15.69 0.86
C LEU A 300 -33.66 -16.46 -0.34
N SER A 301 -33.06 -15.75 -1.30
CA SER A 301 -32.45 -16.34 -2.50
C SER A 301 -31.51 -15.34 -3.16
N VAL A 302 -30.58 -15.86 -3.99
CA VAL A 302 -29.67 -15.06 -4.79
C VAL A 302 -29.76 -15.54 -6.24
N THR A 303 -29.86 -14.59 -7.18
CA THR A 303 -29.76 -14.87 -8.60
C THR A 303 -28.45 -14.26 -9.11
N VAL A 304 -27.56 -15.09 -9.64
CA VAL A 304 -26.22 -14.67 -10.08
C VAL A 304 -26.16 -14.62 -11.59
N ASN A 305 -25.59 -13.54 -12.13
CA ASN A 305 -25.16 -13.40 -13.51
C ASN A 305 -23.64 -13.37 -13.52
N GLU A 306 -23.00 -14.51 -13.82
CA GLU A 306 -21.56 -14.66 -13.79
C GLU A 306 -20.84 -13.85 -14.88
N ASP A 307 -21.46 -13.69 -16.03
CA ASP A 307 -20.90 -12.97 -17.20
C ASP A 307 -20.71 -11.48 -16.90
N GLU A 308 -21.70 -10.88 -16.24
CA GLU A 308 -21.69 -9.47 -15.87
C GLU A 308 -21.11 -9.20 -14.47
N LYS A 309 -20.79 -10.25 -13.72
CA LYS A 309 -20.40 -10.13 -12.29
C LYS A 309 -21.42 -9.35 -11.45
N ARG A 310 -22.71 -9.60 -11.71
CA ARG A 310 -23.84 -9.01 -10.99
C ARG A 310 -24.68 -10.08 -10.30
N ALA A 311 -25.28 -9.72 -9.18
CA ALA A 311 -26.20 -10.61 -8.50
C ALA A 311 -27.35 -9.81 -7.86
N THR A 312 -28.55 -10.40 -7.94
CA THR A 312 -29.74 -9.88 -7.25
C THR A 312 -29.98 -10.71 -5.99
N VAL A 313 -29.95 -10.04 -4.85
CA VAL A 313 -30.16 -10.64 -3.53
C VAL A 313 -31.60 -10.34 -3.08
N TYR A 314 -32.38 -11.40 -2.89
CA TYR A 314 -33.75 -11.29 -2.43
C TYR A 314 -33.82 -11.46 -0.92
N VAL A 315 -34.42 -10.50 -0.25
CA VAL A 315 -34.63 -10.50 1.20
C VAL A 315 -36.09 -10.23 1.53
N SER A 316 -36.53 -10.52 2.75
CA SER A 316 -37.84 -10.07 3.22
C SER A 316 -37.84 -8.55 3.47
N GLU A 317 -39.02 -7.92 3.47
CA GLU A 317 -39.16 -6.48 3.63
C GLU A 317 -38.51 -5.95 4.93
N ASP A 318 -38.60 -6.71 6.02
CA ASP A 318 -37.98 -6.39 7.31
C ASP A 318 -36.43 -6.50 7.29
N GLN A 319 -35.88 -7.34 6.42
CA GLN A 319 -34.43 -7.53 6.27
C GLN A 319 -33.78 -6.51 5.32
N GLN A 320 -34.55 -5.82 4.48
CA GLN A 320 -34.00 -4.91 3.47
C GLN A 320 -33.09 -3.82 4.06
N SER A 321 -33.50 -3.18 5.13
CA SER A 321 -32.68 -2.17 5.81
C SER A 321 -31.37 -2.75 6.36
N ILE A 322 -31.39 -3.99 6.85
CA ILE A 322 -30.20 -4.68 7.38
C ILE A 322 -29.29 -5.08 6.24
N ALA A 323 -29.84 -5.59 5.14
CA ALA A 323 -29.12 -5.99 3.95
C ALA A 323 -28.36 -4.82 3.31
N VAL A 324 -29.00 -3.67 3.17
CA VAL A 324 -28.35 -2.44 2.71
C VAL A 324 -27.35 -1.92 3.74
N GLY A 325 -27.73 -1.92 5.00
CA GLY A 325 -26.94 -1.36 6.09
C GLY A 325 -26.88 0.17 6.09
N ARG A 326 -26.30 0.74 7.14
CA ARG A 326 -26.17 2.20 7.29
C ARG A 326 -25.35 2.79 6.13
N ALA A 327 -25.92 3.72 5.38
CA ALA A 327 -25.30 4.33 4.20
C ALA A 327 -24.79 3.32 3.16
N GLY A 328 -25.47 2.18 3.00
CA GLY A 328 -25.07 1.13 2.05
C GLY A 328 -23.82 0.34 2.45
N GLN A 329 -23.41 0.40 3.71
CA GLN A 329 -22.16 -0.22 4.16
C GLN A 329 -22.17 -1.75 4.01
N ASN A 330 -23.26 -2.41 4.37
CA ASN A 330 -23.32 -3.86 4.34
C ASN A 330 -23.24 -4.40 2.91
N VAL A 331 -24.07 -3.88 2.00
CA VAL A 331 -24.07 -4.29 0.59
C VAL A 331 -22.74 -3.95 -0.08
N ARG A 332 -22.16 -2.78 0.19
CA ARG A 332 -20.86 -2.37 -0.39
C ARG A 332 -19.71 -3.28 0.07
N LEU A 333 -19.66 -3.65 1.35
CA LEU A 333 -18.66 -4.59 1.85
C LEU A 333 -18.87 -6.00 1.30
N ALA A 334 -20.13 -6.47 1.22
CA ALA A 334 -20.45 -7.74 0.61
C ALA A 334 -20.07 -7.79 -0.88
N SER A 335 -20.37 -6.72 -1.63
CA SER A 335 -19.97 -6.56 -3.03
C SER A 335 -18.44 -6.64 -3.20
N ARG A 336 -17.69 -5.90 -2.38
CA ARG A 336 -16.21 -5.93 -2.42
C ARG A 336 -15.64 -7.29 -2.02
N LEU A 337 -16.25 -7.96 -1.03
CA LEU A 337 -15.81 -9.27 -0.54
C LEU A 337 -16.00 -10.36 -1.60
N THR A 338 -17.13 -10.33 -2.30
CA THR A 338 -17.53 -11.37 -3.28
C THR A 338 -17.04 -11.06 -4.70
N GLY A 339 -16.73 -9.79 -5.01
CA GLY A 339 -16.38 -9.34 -6.35
C GLY A 339 -17.57 -9.21 -7.31
N TYR A 340 -18.81 -9.22 -6.79
CA TYR A 340 -20.03 -9.02 -7.56
C TYR A 340 -20.68 -7.68 -7.24
N GLU A 341 -21.27 -7.03 -8.22
CA GLU A 341 -22.19 -5.91 -8.01
C GLU A 341 -23.52 -6.47 -7.48
N LEU A 342 -23.96 -6.01 -6.31
CA LEU A 342 -25.11 -6.59 -5.61
C LEU A 342 -26.29 -5.61 -5.62
N ASP A 343 -27.41 -6.06 -6.18
CA ASP A 343 -28.72 -5.40 -6.11
C ASP A 343 -29.60 -6.09 -5.07
N ILE A 344 -30.27 -5.29 -4.20
CA ILE A 344 -31.11 -5.83 -3.14
C ILE A 344 -32.57 -5.58 -3.48
N GLU A 345 -33.35 -6.67 -3.58
CA GLU A 345 -34.79 -6.64 -3.81
C GLU A 345 -35.56 -7.24 -2.63
N ALA A 346 -36.56 -6.50 -2.17
CA ALA A 346 -37.49 -7.04 -1.18
C ALA A 346 -38.57 -7.91 -1.84
N LYS A 347 -38.73 -9.12 -1.39
CA LYS A 347 -39.87 -9.99 -1.74
C LYS A 347 -40.89 -9.97 -0.59
N ALA A 348 -42.14 -9.74 -0.92
CA ALA A 348 -43.23 -9.95 0.02
C ALA A 348 -43.16 -11.36 0.55
N PRO A 349 -43.43 -11.62 1.86
CA PRO A 349 -43.40 -12.96 2.40
C PRO A 349 -44.34 -13.84 1.59
N VAL A 350 -43.79 -14.90 1.00
CA VAL A 350 -44.61 -15.95 0.39
C VAL A 350 -45.48 -16.45 1.52
N LYS A 351 -46.77 -16.12 1.52
CA LYS A 351 -47.72 -16.74 2.42
C LYS A 351 -47.57 -18.25 2.19
N ALA A 352 -47.00 -18.93 3.18
CA ALA A 352 -46.99 -20.40 3.15
C ALA A 352 -48.43 -20.79 2.89
N GLU A 353 -48.68 -21.46 1.76
CA GLU A 353 -50.01 -22.09 1.54
C GLU A 353 -50.26 -22.94 2.77
N PRO A 354 -51.42 -22.75 3.43
CA PRO A 354 -51.75 -23.55 4.60
C PRO A 354 -51.72 -25.03 4.13
N LYS A 355 -50.79 -25.82 4.66
CA LYS A 355 -50.79 -27.26 4.43
C LYS A 355 -52.20 -27.70 4.67
N PRO A 356 -52.83 -28.43 3.70
CA PRO A 356 -54.18 -28.88 3.87
C PRO A 356 -54.26 -29.65 5.21
N ARG A 357 -55.04 -29.13 6.16
CA ARG A 357 -55.29 -29.78 7.43
C ARG A 357 -55.88 -31.12 7.04
N LYS A 358 -55.12 -32.22 7.20
CA LYS A 358 -55.66 -33.57 7.14
C LYS A 358 -56.78 -33.60 8.19
N ASN A 359 -58.02 -33.69 7.70
CA ASN A 359 -59.15 -33.81 8.60
C ASN A 359 -58.93 -35.07 9.45
N ILE A 360 -58.96 -34.88 10.76
CA ILE A 360 -58.78 -35.97 11.70
C ILE A 360 -59.87 -37.08 11.43
N GLU A 361 -61.01 -36.65 10.87
CA GLU A 361 -62.08 -37.55 10.44
C GLU A 361 -61.68 -38.47 9.28
N ASP A 362 -60.97 -38.01 8.27
CA ASP A 362 -60.48 -38.84 7.16
C ASP A 362 -59.38 -39.80 7.61
N SER A 363 -58.54 -39.44 8.59
CA SER A 363 -57.54 -40.32 9.19
C SER A 363 -58.17 -41.39 10.08
N LEU A 364 -59.32 -41.13 10.74
CA LEU A 364 -60.05 -42.08 11.53
C LEU A 364 -60.84 -43.07 10.64
N MET A 365 -61.41 -42.63 9.55
CA MET A 365 -62.13 -43.52 8.59
C MET A 365 -61.15 -44.49 7.92
N SER A 366 -59.95 -44.07 7.53
CA SER A 366 -58.98 -45.04 6.95
C SER A 366 -58.52 -46.12 7.93
N VAL A 367 -58.43 -45.81 9.24
CA VAL A 367 -58.04 -46.76 10.26
C VAL A 367 -59.21 -47.74 10.58
N VAL A 368 -60.49 -47.31 10.46
CA VAL A 368 -61.66 -48.15 10.69
C VAL A 368 -61.87 -49.12 9.53
N GLU A 369 -61.54 -48.70 8.28
CA GLU A 369 -61.61 -49.62 7.12
C GLU A 369 -60.51 -50.69 7.16
N GLU A 370 -59.29 -50.34 7.67
CA GLU A 370 -58.20 -51.33 7.76
C GLU A 370 -58.38 -52.39 8.88
N VAL A 371 -59.27 -52.14 9.82
CA VAL A 371 -59.59 -53.10 10.91
C VAL A 371 -60.82 -53.97 10.58
N ALA A 372 -61.55 -53.71 9.48
CA ALA A 372 -62.78 -54.42 9.09
C ALA A 372 -62.55 -55.46 7.97
N GLU A 373 -61.33 -55.67 7.47
CA GLU A 373 -60.90 -56.82 6.64
C GLU A 373 -60.06 -57.78 7.50
#